data_ec49f697f990c0c51e68b30b5769e738
#
_entry.id   ec49f697f990c0c51e68b30b5769e738
#
_cell.length_a   1.000
_cell.length_b   1.000
_cell.length_c   1.000
_cell.angle_alpha   90.00
_cell.angle_beta   90.00
_cell.angle_gamma   90.00
#
_symmetry.space_group_name_H-M   'P 1'
#
loop_
_entity.id
_entity.type
_entity.pdbx_description
1 polymer ?
#
loop_
_entity_poly.entity_id
_entity_poly.type
_entity_poly.pdbx_seq_one_letter_code
_entity_poly.pdbx_strand_id
1 'polypeptide(L)'
;MSEKKSAGRVDFNELKTGGFIKQTQKDLFTVRLRVPGGRLDIDKMSKIAAVAKKYSKMGYCHLSFRQSLEIVGVHIDDFDAAVKELAAFGQPIASCGPRIRVPTACGGNEYNPNGIMDAQKKALEVDKELFGMNCLINSRFRFQPVRSTVPGQEEWI
;
A
#
# COMPACT_ATOMS: atom_id res chain seq x y z
N MET A 1 3.67 -20.65 -28.36
CA MET A 1 5.11 -20.34 -28.24
C MET A 1 5.21 -18.99 -27.57
N SER A 2 5.52 -18.96 -26.27
CA SER A 2 5.58 -17.75 -25.46
C SER A 2 6.98 -17.14 -25.68
N GLU A 3 7.03 -15.96 -26.27
CA GLU A 3 8.26 -15.18 -26.39
C GLU A 3 8.78 -14.85 -24.99
N LYS A 4 9.90 -15.44 -24.61
CA LYS A 4 10.70 -15.00 -23.46
C LYS A 4 11.19 -13.57 -23.77
N LYS A 5 10.58 -12.57 -23.13
CA LYS A 5 11.15 -11.23 -23.08
C LYS A 5 12.57 -11.35 -22.57
N SER A 6 13.53 -11.02 -23.41
CA SER A 6 14.96 -10.98 -23.11
C SER A 6 15.20 -10.16 -21.86
N ALA A 7 16.03 -10.67 -20.96
CA ALA A 7 16.44 -10.05 -19.70
C ALA A 7 17.19 -8.71 -19.95
N GLY A 8 16.44 -7.65 -20.24
CA GLY A 8 16.90 -6.29 -20.03
C GLY A 8 17.14 -6.12 -18.51
N ARG A 9 18.22 -5.47 -18.16
CA ARG A 9 18.65 -5.23 -16.77
C ARG A 9 17.49 -4.61 -16.00
N VAL A 10 16.84 -5.42 -15.15
CA VAL A 10 15.68 -4.99 -14.35
C VAL A 10 16.15 -3.91 -13.37
N ASP A 11 15.61 -2.70 -13.49
CA ASP A 11 15.90 -1.63 -12.52
C ASP A 11 15.06 -1.85 -11.26
N PHE A 12 15.72 -2.40 -10.24
CA PHE A 12 15.08 -2.66 -8.95
C PHE A 12 14.63 -1.38 -8.22
N ASN A 13 15.22 -0.22 -8.53
CA ASN A 13 14.80 1.06 -7.95
C ASN A 13 13.47 1.51 -8.57
N GLU A 14 13.32 1.33 -9.88
CA GLU A 14 12.07 1.60 -10.57
C GLU A 14 10.94 0.67 -10.09
N LEU A 15 11.19 -0.62 -10.00
CA LEU A 15 10.25 -1.59 -9.43
C LEU A 15 9.84 -1.22 -8.00
N LYS A 16 10.80 -0.86 -7.15
CA LYS A 16 10.54 -0.43 -5.78
C LYS A 16 9.68 0.84 -5.74
N THR A 17 9.93 1.79 -6.61
CA THR A 17 9.12 3.01 -6.74
C THR A 17 7.69 2.68 -7.16
N GLY A 18 7.50 1.65 -7.97
CA GLY A 18 6.21 1.10 -8.38
C GLY A 18 5.53 0.18 -7.36
N GLY A 19 6.09 0.03 -6.13
CA GLY A 19 5.48 -0.78 -5.08
C GLY A 19 5.88 -2.26 -5.05
N PHE A 20 6.84 -2.66 -5.89
CA PHE A 20 7.41 -4.01 -5.92
C PHE A 20 8.70 -4.06 -5.12
N ILE A 21 8.68 -4.73 -3.98
CA ILE A 21 9.81 -4.78 -3.05
C ILE A 21 10.50 -6.14 -3.20
N LYS A 22 11.78 -6.11 -3.64
CA LYS A 22 12.58 -7.31 -3.80
C LYS A 22 12.72 -8.06 -2.47
N GLN A 23 12.57 -9.37 -2.51
CA GLN A 23 12.81 -10.27 -1.39
C GLN A 23 14.22 -10.89 -1.45
N THR A 24 14.57 -11.63 -0.40
CA THR A 24 15.83 -12.39 -0.35
C THR A 24 15.81 -13.56 -1.33
N GLN A 25 14.64 -14.15 -1.55
CA GLN A 25 14.47 -15.23 -2.51
C GLN A 25 14.60 -14.70 -3.93
N LYS A 26 15.23 -15.52 -4.79
CA LYS A 26 15.46 -15.17 -6.19
C LYS A 26 14.12 -14.96 -6.91
N ASP A 27 14.03 -13.86 -7.66
CA ASP A 27 12.91 -13.49 -8.54
C ASP A 27 11.55 -13.36 -7.84
N LEU A 28 11.53 -13.35 -6.48
CA LEU A 28 10.34 -13.09 -5.67
C LEU A 28 10.31 -11.67 -5.11
N PHE A 29 9.11 -11.12 -5.09
CA PHE A 29 8.85 -9.76 -4.65
C PHE A 29 7.60 -9.68 -3.75
N THR A 30 7.56 -8.65 -2.94
CA THR A 30 6.37 -8.24 -2.21
C THR A 30 5.68 -7.13 -3.00
N VAL A 31 4.40 -7.32 -3.32
CA VAL A 31 3.57 -6.31 -3.97
C VAL A 31 2.78 -5.57 -2.89
N ARG A 32 3.09 -4.28 -2.71
CA ARG A 32 2.41 -3.44 -1.72
C ARG A 32 1.19 -2.77 -2.33
N LEU A 33 0.04 -3.00 -1.71
CA LEU A 33 -1.24 -2.42 -2.14
C LEU A 33 -1.49 -1.08 -1.45
N ARG A 34 -2.19 -0.19 -2.14
CA ARG A 34 -2.58 1.13 -1.63
C ARG A 34 -3.89 1.02 -0.86
N VAL A 35 -3.82 1.19 0.46
CA VAL A 35 -4.97 1.13 1.37
C VAL A 35 -4.97 2.37 2.27
N PRO A 36 -5.52 3.50 1.82
CA PRO A 36 -5.55 4.74 2.60
C PRO A 36 -6.30 4.55 3.92
N GLY A 37 -5.69 5.00 5.02
CA GLY A 37 -6.26 4.87 6.35
C GLY A 37 -6.42 3.43 6.85
N GLY A 38 -5.92 2.43 6.11
CA GLY A 38 -6.06 1.02 6.50
C GLY A 38 -7.46 0.43 6.35
N ARG A 39 -8.40 1.17 5.74
CA ARG A 39 -9.78 0.71 5.54
C ARG A 39 -9.92 0.02 4.19
N LEU A 40 -10.41 -1.19 4.21
CA LEU A 40 -10.63 -2.01 3.03
C LEU A 40 -11.98 -2.72 3.12
N ASP A 41 -12.79 -2.61 2.06
CA ASP A 41 -14.07 -3.28 1.99
C ASP A 41 -13.90 -4.80 1.98
N ILE A 42 -14.84 -5.53 2.58
CA ILE A 42 -14.81 -6.99 2.70
C ILE A 42 -14.77 -7.66 1.33
N ASP A 43 -15.57 -7.17 0.38
CA ASP A 43 -15.59 -7.70 -0.99
C ASP A 43 -14.25 -7.49 -1.70
N LYS A 44 -13.65 -6.30 -1.54
CA LYS A 44 -12.33 -6.00 -2.08
C LYS A 44 -11.25 -6.84 -1.42
N MET A 45 -11.32 -7.04 -0.10
CA MET A 45 -10.40 -7.93 0.63
C MET A 45 -10.48 -9.36 0.12
N SER A 46 -11.69 -9.89 -0.12
CA SER A 46 -11.92 -11.22 -0.67
C SER A 46 -11.29 -11.38 -2.07
N LYS A 47 -11.46 -10.38 -2.94
CA LYS A 47 -10.84 -10.38 -4.28
C LYS A 47 -9.32 -10.31 -4.20
N ILE A 48 -8.76 -9.50 -3.31
CA ILE A 48 -7.30 -9.47 -3.08
C ILE A 48 -6.79 -10.81 -2.58
N ALA A 49 -7.52 -11.47 -1.68
CA ALA A 49 -7.16 -12.80 -1.19
C ALA A 49 -7.15 -13.84 -2.31
N ALA A 50 -8.09 -13.77 -3.26
CA ALA A 50 -8.10 -14.62 -4.44
C ALA A 50 -6.87 -14.41 -5.34
N VAL A 51 -6.51 -13.15 -5.60
CA VAL A 51 -5.29 -12.78 -6.35
C VAL A 51 -4.03 -13.28 -5.60
N ALA A 52 -3.97 -13.05 -4.29
CA ALA A 52 -2.86 -13.52 -3.47
C ALA A 52 -2.73 -15.05 -3.50
N LYS A 53 -3.84 -15.78 -3.40
CA LYS A 53 -3.85 -17.25 -3.50
C LYS A 53 -3.33 -17.74 -4.85
N LYS A 54 -3.57 -16.99 -5.93
CA LYS A 54 -3.15 -17.36 -7.28
C LYS A 54 -1.66 -17.09 -7.53
N TYR A 55 -1.15 -15.94 -7.09
CA TYR A 55 0.19 -15.47 -7.46
C TYR A 55 1.23 -15.54 -6.34
N SER A 56 0.83 -15.58 -5.07
CA SER A 56 1.78 -15.70 -3.96
C SER A 56 2.35 -17.11 -3.87
N LYS A 57 3.65 -17.23 -3.97
CA LYS A 57 4.38 -18.49 -3.73
C LYS A 57 4.54 -18.79 -2.23
N MET A 58 4.33 -17.79 -1.38
CA MET A 58 4.46 -17.88 0.07
C MET A 58 3.12 -18.20 0.76
N GLY A 59 1.98 -18.01 0.06
CA GLY A 59 0.65 -18.37 0.53
C GLY A 59 0.07 -17.44 1.62
N TYR A 60 0.62 -16.25 1.82
CA TYR A 60 0.10 -15.29 2.79
C TYR A 60 0.19 -13.83 2.31
N CYS A 61 -0.63 -12.99 2.94
CA CYS A 61 -0.54 -11.53 2.86
C CYS A 61 -0.01 -10.97 4.18
N HIS A 62 0.72 -9.86 4.10
CA HIS A 62 1.25 -9.16 5.26
C HIS A 62 0.51 -7.83 5.45
N LEU A 63 0.03 -7.58 6.67
CA LEU A 63 -0.52 -6.30 7.09
C LEU A 63 0.60 -5.47 7.71
N SER A 64 1.00 -4.39 7.01
CA SER A 64 2.08 -3.55 7.50
C SER A 64 1.59 -2.58 8.59
N PHE A 65 2.50 -2.17 9.49
CA PHE A 65 2.21 -1.15 10.50
C PHE A 65 1.82 0.21 9.89
N ARG A 66 2.05 0.41 8.60
CA ARG A 66 1.60 1.60 7.84
C ARG A 66 0.23 1.42 7.21
N GLN A 67 -0.57 0.51 7.71
CA GLN A 67 -1.92 0.25 7.24
C GLN A 67 -2.01 -0.13 5.76
N SER A 68 -0.95 -0.68 5.18
CA SER A 68 -0.94 -1.22 3.82
C SER A 68 -1.02 -2.73 3.86
N LEU A 69 -1.67 -3.31 2.87
CA LEU A 69 -1.69 -4.75 2.62
C LEU A 69 -0.59 -5.11 1.61
N GLU A 70 0.10 -6.19 1.85
CA GLU A 70 1.20 -6.66 1.01
C GLU A 70 0.96 -8.11 0.60
N ILE A 71 1.02 -8.40 -0.70
CA ILE A 71 1.02 -9.77 -1.23
C ILE A 71 2.48 -10.20 -1.30
N VAL A 72 2.85 -11.21 -0.52
CA VAL A 72 4.23 -11.65 -0.36
C VAL A 72 4.54 -12.80 -1.31
N GLY A 73 5.73 -12.79 -1.95
CA GLY A 73 6.21 -13.88 -2.77
C GLY A 73 5.59 -13.96 -4.17
N VAL A 74 5.36 -12.83 -4.81
CA VAL A 74 4.93 -12.78 -6.22
C VAL A 74 6.16 -12.88 -7.12
N HIS A 75 6.13 -13.79 -8.09
CA HIS A 75 7.23 -13.95 -9.04
C HIS A 75 7.22 -12.80 -10.06
N ILE A 76 8.39 -12.40 -10.52
CA ILE A 76 8.57 -11.28 -11.45
C ILE A 76 7.78 -11.46 -12.76
N ASP A 77 7.70 -12.69 -13.27
CA ASP A 77 6.95 -13.01 -14.49
C ASP A 77 5.43 -12.85 -14.33
N ASP A 78 4.93 -12.90 -13.11
CA ASP A 78 3.51 -12.80 -12.77
C ASP A 78 3.06 -11.35 -12.51
N PHE A 79 3.96 -10.35 -12.54
CA PHE A 79 3.64 -8.97 -12.18
C PHE A 79 2.52 -8.37 -13.02
N ASP A 80 2.66 -8.44 -14.35
CA ASP A 80 1.70 -7.82 -15.27
C ASP A 80 0.31 -8.44 -15.09
N ALA A 81 0.25 -9.75 -14.89
CA ALA A 81 -1.00 -10.48 -14.67
C ALA A 81 -1.64 -10.11 -13.32
N ALA A 82 -0.85 -10.10 -12.24
CA ALA A 82 -1.31 -9.73 -10.91
C ALA A 82 -1.80 -8.27 -10.86
N VAL A 83 -1.04 -7.34 -11.46
CA VAL A 83 -1.41 -5.92 -11.55
C VAL A 83 -2.72 -5.73 -12.32
N LYS A 84 -2.86 -6.42 -13.46
CA LYS A 84 -4.08 -6.35 -14.27
C LYS A 84 -5.30 -6.86 -13.52
N GLU A 85 -5.18 -7.97 -12.79
CA GLU A 85 -6.28 -8.50 -11.98
C GLU A 85 -6.63 -7.56 -10.81
N LEU A 86 -5.64 -6.98 -10.12
CA LEU A 86 -5.87 -5.99 -9.08
C LEU A 86 -6.57 -4.73 -9.62
N ALA A 87 -6.13 -4.23 -10.77
CA ALA A 87 -6.71 -3.06 -11.43
C ALA A 87 -8.17 -3.30 -11.86
N ALA A 88 -8.54 -4.53 -12.24
CA ALA A 88 -9.88 -4.89 -12.70
C ALA A 88 -10.99 -4.61 -11.66
N PHE A 89 -10.65 -4.62 -10.36
CA PHE A 89 -11.57 -4.24 -9.29
C PHE A 89 -11.15 -2.96 -8.54
N GLY A 90 -10.33 -2.13 -9.19
CA GLY A 90 -9.95 -0.82 -8.68
C GLY A 90 -9.03 -0.85 -7.45
N GLN A 91 -8.12 -1.84 -7.37
CA GLN A 91 -7.12 -1.88 -6.32
C GLN A 91 -5.77 -1.38 -6.84
N PRO A 92 -5.35 -0.15 -6.50
CA PRO A 92 -4.07 0.38 -6.93
C PRO A 92 -2.90 -0.19 -6.11
N ILE A 93 -1.74 -0.21 -6.75
CA ILE A 93 -0.47 -0.53 -6.09
C ILE A 93 0.07 0.71 -5.39
N ALA A 94 0.66 0.53 -4.22
CA ALA A 94 1.26 1.61 -3.47
C ALA A 94 2.57 2.07 -4.11
N SER A 95 2.94 3.31 -3.85
CA SER A 95 4.21 3.88 -4.28
C SER A 95 5.26 3.84 -3.18
N CYS A 96 6.52 3.85 -3.58
CA CYS A 96 7.69 3.94 -2.70
C CYS A 96 8.69 4.98 -3.25
N GLY A 97 9.75 5.27 -2.51
CA GLY A 97 10.78 6.22 -2.98
C GLY A 97 10.29 7.68 -2.98
N PRO A 98 10.52 8.44 -4.07
CA PRO A 98 10.23 9.87 -4.14
C PRO A 98 8.72 10.19 -4.30
N ARG A 99 7.87 9.19 -4.47
CA ARG A 99 6.44 9.39 -4.59
C ARG A 99 5.77 9.54 -3.23
N ILE A 100 4.67 10.28 -3.21
CA ILE A 100 3.85 10.44 -2.00
C ILE A 100 3.30 9.08 -1.57
N ARG A 101 3.51 8.77 -0.30
CA ARG A 101 3.11 7.50 0.28
C ARG A 101 1.66 7.51 0.70
N VAL A 102 1.10 6.31 0.84
CA VAL A 102 -0.27 6.11 1.32
C VAL A 102 -0.45 6.80 2.68
N PRO A 103 -1.46 7.67 2.84
CA PRO A 103 -1.80 8.28 4.11
C PRO A 103 -2.24 7.23 5.13
N THR A 104 -1.81 7.40 6.37
CA THR A 104 -2.27 6.59 7.51
C THR A 104 -3.23 7.39 8.36
N ALA A 105 -4.25 6.75 8.92
CA ALA A 105 -5.24 7.41 9.77
C ALA A 105 -5.68 6.50 10.92
N CYS A 106 -6.03 7.11 12.05
CA CYS A 106 -6.79 6.40 13.10
C CYS A 106 -8.26 6.27 12.69
N GLY A 107 -9.08 5.62 13.53
CA GLY A 107 -10.52 5.48 13.29
C GLY A 107 -11.31 6.80 13.32
N GLY A 108 -10.69 7.87 13.84
CA GLY A 108 -11.34 9.18 13.93
C GLY A 108 -12.57 9.20 14.85
N ASN A 109 -13.49 10.13 14.58
CA ASN A 109 -14.71 10.27 15.35
C ASN A 109 -15.74 9.15 15.12
N GLU A 110 -15.52 8.29 14.12
CA GLU A 110 -16.38 7.12 13.89
C GLU A 110 -16.23 6.06 14.99
N TYR A 111 -14.99 5.91 15.53
CA TYR A 111 -14.71 4.89 16.55
C TYR A 111 -14.36 5.46 17.93
N ASN A 112 -13.97 6.73 17.98
CA ASN A 112 -13.56 7.38 19.22
C ASN A 112 -14.49 8.55 19.54
N PRO A 113 -15.26 8.51 20.64
CA PRO A 113 -16.15 9.61 21.04
C PRO A 113 -15.43 10.94 21.30
N ASN A 114 -14.12 10.89 21.59
CA ASN A 114 -13.29 12.08 21.73
C ASN A 114 -12.61 12.51 20.43
N GLY A 115 -12.93 11.85 19.32
CA GLY A 115 -12.41 12.22 18.01
C GLY A 115 -13.01 13.53 17.53
N ILE A 116 -12.15 14.47 17.11
CA ILE A 116 -12.57 15.82 16.70
C ILE A 116 -12.85 15.91 15.18
N MET A 117 -12.48 14.88 14.41
CA MET A 117 -12.69 14.85 12.97
C MET A 117 -12.75 13.42 12.43
N ASP A 118 -13.32 13.28 11.23
CA ASP A 118 -13.26 12.04 10.45
C ASP A 118 -11.88 11.90 9.78
N ALA A 119 -10.98 11.22 10.48
CA ALA A 119 -9.62 10.98 10.00
C ALA A 119 -9.58 10.06 8.77
N GLN A 120 -10.50 9.12 8.67
CA GLN A 120 -10.59 8.18 7.56
C GLN A 120 -10.99 8.90 6.27
N LYS A 121 -12.02 9.73 6.33
CA LYS A 121 -12.44 10.56 5.19
C LYS A 121 -11.32 11.50 4.75
N LYS A 122 -10.63 12.12 5.71
CA LYS A 122 -9.52 13.02 5.40
C LYS A 122 -8.36 12.31 4.74
N ALA A 123 -8.02 11.11 5.17
CA ALA A 123 -6.97 10.30 4.54
C ALA A 123 -7.35 9.94 3.08
N LEU A 124 -8.60 9.59 2.82
CA LEU A 124 -9.09 9.29 1.47
C LEU A 124 -9.06 10.53 0.56
N GLU A 125 -9.46 11.70 1.05
CA GLU A 125 -9.40 12.96 0.31
C GLU A 125 -7.96 13.29 -0.10
N VAL A 126 -7.04 13.28 0.86
CA VAL A 126 -5.62 13.55 0.61
C VAL A 126 -5.00 12.51 -0.32
N ASP A 127 -5.37 11.25 -0.17
CA ASP A 127 -4.91 10.19 -1.07
C ASP A 127 -5.34 10.43 -2.51
N LYS A 128 -6.59 10.81 -2.72
CA LYS A 128 -7.15 11.10 -4.04
C LYS A 128 -6.46 12.29 -4.72
N GLU A 129 -6.21 13.37 -3.96
CA GLU A 129 -5.58 14.59 -4.50
C GLU A 129 -4.09 14.39 -4.82
N LEU A 130 -3.38 13.62 -3.99
CA LEU A 130 -1.93 13.52 -4.07
C LEU A 130 -1.42 12.23 -4.72
N PHE A 131 -2.33 11.33 -5.14
CA PHE A 131 -1.95 10.06 -5.75
C PHE A 131 -1.12 10.26 -7.03
N GLY A 132 0.02 9.58 -7.08
CA GLY A 132 0.92 9.62 -8.24
C GLY A 132 1.85 10.83 -8.30
N MET A 133 1.69 11.82 -7.43
CA MET A 133 2.60 12.97 -7.38
C MET A 133 3.98 12.57 -6.88
N ASN A 134 4.99 13.14 -7.49
CA ASN A 134 6.36 13.08 -7.00
C ASN A 134 6.59 14.14 -5.92
N CYS A 135 7.39 13.82 -4.92
CA CYS A 135 7.79 14.76 -3.90
C CYS A 135 9.32 14.79 -3.79
N LEU A 136 9.89 15.96 -3.58
CA LEU A 136 11.34 16.13 -3.39
C LEU A 136 11.82 15.45 -2.11
N ILE A 137 10.93 15.30 -1.14
CA ILE A 137 11.20 14.65 0.15
C ILE A 137 10.24 13.46 0.29
N ASN A 138 10.69 12.41 0.97
CA ASN A 138 9.90 11.21 1.25
C ASN A 138 8.72 11.54 2.20
N SER A 139 7.63 12.07 1.64
CA SER A 139 6.50 12.60 2.39
C SER A 139 5.56 11.50 2.90
N ARG A 140 5.21 11.60 4.17
CA ARG A 140 4.32 10.68 4.88
C ARG A 140 3.24 11.50 5.56
N PHE A 141 1.98 11.21 5.29
CA PHE A 141 0.84 11.82 5.95
C PHE A 141 0.28 10.87 7.01
N ARG A 142 0.07 11.38 8.20
CA ARG A 142 -0.59 10.68 9.30
C ARG A 142 -1.69 11.56 9.86
N PHE A 143 -2.91 11.04 9.88
CA PHE A 143 -4.07 11.71 10.46
C PHE A 143 -4.41 11.07 11.80
N GLN A 144 -4.18 11.79 12.87
CA GLN A 144 -4.37 11.32 14.23
C GLN A 144 -5.05 12.42 15.07
N PRO A 145 -6.37 12.63 14.87
CA PRO A 145 -7.10 13.74 15.47
C PRO A 145 -7.52 13.46 16.93
N VAL A 146 -6.75 12.68 17.64
CA VAL A 146 -6.97 12.47 19.06
C VAL A 146 -5.96 13.30 19.83
N ARG A 147 -6.43 14.22 20.67
CA ARG A 147 -5.57 14.81 21.70
C ARG A 147 -5.00 13.67 22.54
N SER A 148 -3.70 13.51 22.55
CA SER A 148 -3.05 12.62 23.49
C SER A 148 -3.42 13.09 24.90
N THR A 149 -4.16 12.27 25.62
CA THR A 149 -4.46 12.51 27.05
C THR A 149 -3.28 12.12 27.94
N VAL A 150 -2.15 11.73 27.34
CA VAL A 150 -0.94 11.41 28.08
C VAL A 150 -0.12 12.69 28.26
N PRO A 151 0.02 13.22 29.49
CA PRO A 151 0.86 14.39 29.75
C PRO A 151 2.30 14.08 29.33
N GLY A 152 2.88 14.92 28.48
CA GLY A 152 4.29 14.83 28.07
C GLY A 152 4.53 14.31 26.63
N GLN A 153 3.49 14.07 25.80
CA GLN A 153 3.64 13.74 24.38
C GLN A 153 3.26 14.91 23.46
N GLU A 154 3.64 16.12 23.80
CA GLU A 154 3.35 17.30 22.97
C GLU A 154 4.32 17.50 21.79
N GLU A 155 5.30 16.64 21.62
CA GLU A 155 6.28 16.75 20.54
C GLU A 155 6.15 15.59 19.56
N TRP A 156 5.26 15.67 18.58
CA TRP A 156 5.38 14.97 17.26
C TRP A 156 4.15 15.31 16.42
N ILE A 157 4.07 16.54 15.97
CA ILE A 157 3.21 16.94 14.84
C ILE A 157 4.07 17.02 13.57
#